data_2ae955b73bcca0689f1cf7ec653ba686
#
_entry.id   2ae955b73bcca0689f1cf7ec653ba686
#
_cell.length_a   1.000
_cell.length_b   1.000
_cell.length_c   1.000
_cell.angle_alpha   90.00
_cell.angle_beta   90.00
_cell.angle_gamma   90.00
#
_symmetry.space_group_name_H-M   'P 1'
#
loop_
_entity.id
_entity.type
_entity.pdbx_description
1 polymer ?
#
loop_
_entity_poly.entity_id
_entity_poly.type
_entity_poly.pdbx_seq_one_letter_code
_entity_poly.pdbx_strand_id
1 'polypeptide(L)'
;MKKKILIIAVVLLLLGSVFSLTIKPVRNKFIDSMIPQISKTENCYYTDEDIESAVKCVKEHYKQKDKWVIPLRFSFSEEKSKRALNGYHLTETTAKENIIVLYCDYVVLKDFAAYSQGIYPNFAAILVRENADSTWEYVDGGYA
;
A
#
# COMPACT_ATOMS: atom_id res chain seq x y z
N MET A 1 -24.73 18.62 29.28
CA MET A 1 -24.90 19.16 27.93
C MET A 1 -23.56 19.37 27.23
N LYS A 2 -22.57 20.10 27.79
CA LYS A 2 -21.27 20.40 27.13
C LYS A 2 -20.49 19.16 26.64
N LYS A 3 -20.42 18.06 27.40
CA LYS A 3 -19.74 16.83 26.99
C LYS A 3 -20.37 16.15 25.75
N LYS A 4 -21.71 16.14 25.67
CA LYS A 4 -22.42 15.57 24.51
C LYS A 4 -22.18 16.39 23.24
N ILE A 5 -22.18 17.72 23.35
CA ILE A 5 -21.89 18.62 22.23
C ILE A 5 -20.45 18.43 21.74
N LEU A 6 -19.48 18.29 22.66
CA LEU A 6 -18.09 18.04 22.31
C LEU A 6 -17.92 16.71 21.56
N ILE A 7 -18.57 15.63 22.03
CA ILE A 7 -18.52 14.33 21.37
C ILE A 7 -19.11 14.40 19.95
N ILE A 8 -20.25 15.06 19.78
CA ILE A 8 -20.88 15.25 18.48
C ILE A 8 -19.96 16.03 17.55
N ALA A 9 -19.33 17.12 18.02
CA ALA A 9 -18.39 17.92 17.24
C ALA A 9 -17.17 17.09 16.80
N VAL A 10 -16.60 16.28 17.68
CA VAL A 10 -15.45 15.39 17.35
C VAL A 10 -15.86 14.33 16.31
N VAL A 11 -17.05 13.73 16.47
CA VAL A 11 -17.56 12.74 15.50
C VAL A 11 -17.80 13.38 14.13
N LEU A 12 -18.37 14.58 14.07
CA LEU A 12 -18.56 15.31 12.81
C LEU A 12 -17.24 15.69 12.15
N LEU A 13 -16.22 16.08 12.91
CA LEU A 13 -14.87 16.36 12.39
C LEU A 13 -14.22 15.10 11.83
N LEU A 14 -14.33 13.97 12.52
CA LEU A 14 -13.81 12.69 12.04
C LEU A 14 -14.52 12.23 10.76
N LEU A 15 -15.85 12.31 10.71
CA LEU A 15 -16.63 11.99 9.51
C LEU A 15 -16.26 12.92 8.33
N GLY A 16 -16.12 14.21 8.58
CA GLY A 16 -15.69 15.18 7.58
C GLY A 16 -14.29 14.89 7.03
N SER A 17 -13.33 14.50 7.90
CA SER A 17 -11.98 14.15 7.48
C SER A 17 -11.96 12.86 6.64
N VAL A 18 -12.69 11.82 7.03
CA VAL A 18 -12.81 10.59 6.24
C VAL A 18 -13.48 10.87 4.89
N PHE A 19 -14.55 11.66 4.87
CA PHE A 19 -15.20 12.03 3.61
C PHE A 19 -14.30 12.83 2.69
N SER A 20 -13.42 13.71 3.22
CA SER A 20 -12.47 14.48 2.42
C SER A 20 -11.47 13.59 1.68
N LEU A 21 -11.14 12.40 2.21
CA LEU A 21 -10.25 11.43 1.55
C LEU A 21 -10.88 10.78 0.30
N THR A 22 -12.18 10.94 0.07
CA THR A 22 -12.81 10.52 -1.19
C THR A 22 -12.60 11.53 -2.33
N ILE A 23 -12.12 12.75 -2.00
CA ILE A 23 -11.79 13.80 -2.96
C ILE A 23 -10.37 13.53 -3.49
N LYS A 24 -10.25 13.27 -4.79
CA LYS A 24 -8.99 12.81 -5.42
C LYS A 24 -7.74 13.61 -5.05
N PRO A 25 -7.70 14.96 -5.12
CA PRO A 25 -6.49 15.70 -4.77
C PRO A 25 -6.12 15.59 -3.29
N VAL A 26 -7.09 15.53 -2.38
CA VAL A 26 -6.85 15.35 -0.94
C VAL A 26 -6.32 13.95 -0.66
N ARG A 27 -6.94 12.93 -1.25
CA ARG A 27 -6.49 11.54 -1.16
C ARG A 27 -5.07 11.36 -1.67
N ASN A 28 -4.74 11.94 -2.82
CA ASN A 28 -3.41 11.81 -3.40
C ASN A 28 -2.33 12.42 -2.48
N LYS A 29 -2.59 13.62 -1.92
CA LYS A 29 -1.69 14.24 -0.95
C LYS A 29 -1.52 13.38 0.31
N PHE A 30 -2.61 12.79 0.81
CA PHE A 30 -2.57 11.86 1.93
C PHE A 30 -1.69 10.65 1.62
N ILE A 31 -1.89 9.99 0.46
CA ILE A 31 -1.08 8.86 0.02
C ILE A 31 0.40 9.24 -0.10
N ASP A 32 0.71 10.40 -0.68
CA ASP A 32 2.08 10.89 -0.81
C ASP A 32 2.76 11.11 0.54
N SER A 33 2.02 11.60 1.53
CA SER A 33 2.53 11.88 2.88
C SER A 33 2.80 10.63 3.72
N MET A 34 2.31 9.45 3.30
CA MET A 34 2.50 8.21 4.06
C MET A 34 3.96 7.78 4.06
N ILE A 35 4.51 7.58 5.26
CA ILE A 35 5.86 7.05 5.46
C ILE A 35 5.77 5.52 5.53
N PRO A 36 6.51 4.76 4.68
CA PRO A 36 6.49 3.31 4.73
C PRO A 36 7.20 2.78 5.98
N GLN A 37 6.72 1.66 6.50
CA GLN A 37 7.43 0.91 7.53
C GLN A 37 8.37 -0.09 6.87
N ILE A 38 9.68 0.04 7.10
CA ILE A 38 10.71 -0.79 6.48
C ILE A 38 11.39 -1.66 7.54
N SER A 39 11.42 -2.97 7.30
CA SER A 39 12.12 -3.97 8.11
C SER A 39 12.99 -4.83 7.19
N LYS A 40 14.31 -4.63 7.25
CA LYS A 40 15.30 -5.35 6.46
C LYS A 40 16.55 -5.67 7.27
N THR A 41 17.31 -6.66 6.83
CA THR A 41 18.63 -7.00 7.36
C THR A 41 19.73 -6.22 6.63
N GLU A 42 20.95 -6.21 7.18
CA GLU A 42 22.11 -5.57 6.54
C GLU A 42 22.46 -6.19 5.17
N ASN A 43 22.13 -7.48 4.98
CA ASN A 43 22.37 -8.22 3.75
C ASN A 43 21.13 -8.30 2.83
N CYS A 44 20.23 -7.34 2.93
CA CYS A 44 19.06 -7.25 2.05
C CYS A 44 19.49 -7.00 0.60
N TYR A 45 18.84 -7.68 -0.38
CA TYR A 45 19.09 -7.46 -1.80
C TYR A 45 18.73 -6.04 -2.27
N TYR A 46 17.82 -5.35 -1.53
CA TYR A 46 17.29 -4.06 -1.92
C TYR A 46 17.96 -2.95 -1.13
N THR A 47 18.39 -1.91 -1.83
CA THR A 47 18.83 -0.65 -1.21
C THR A 47 17.63 0.11 -0.64
N ASP A 48 17.87 1.18 0.14
CA ASP A 48 16.79 2.04 0.62
C ASP A 48 16.10 2.72 -0.57
N GLU A 49 16.87 3.13 -1.58
CA GLU A 49 16.36 3.74 -2.81
C GLU A 49 15.49 2.77 -3.60
N ASP A 50 15.86 1.49 -3.68
CA ASP A 50 15.03 0.45 -4.31
C ASP A 50 13.67 0.34 -3.64
N ILE A 51 13.65 0.28 -2.30
CA ILE A 51 12.41 0.14 -1.54
C ILE A 51 11.56 1.41 -1.66
N GLU A 52 12.17 2.59 -1.58
CA GLU A 52 11.46 3.87 -1.73
C GLU A 52 10.84 4.01 -3.12
N SER A 53 11.57 3.63 -4.18
CA SER A 53 11.05 3.67 -5.54
C SER A 53 9.92 2.65 -5.78
N ALA A 54 10.02 1.46 -5.18
CA ALA A 54 8.95 0.47 -5.19
C ALA A 54 7.70 0.96 -4.43
N VAL A 55 7.87 1.58 -3.26
CA VAL A 55 6.78 2.21 -2.50
C VAL A 55 6.11 3.31 -3.31
N LYS A 56 6.89 4.13 -4.03
CA LYS A 56 6.35 5.15 -4.92
C LYS A 56 5.48 4.53 -6.01
N CYS A 57 5.93 3.45 -6.64
CA CYS A 57 5.14 2.70 -7.63
C CYS A 57 3.80 2.22 -7.06
N VAL A 58 3.79 1.61 -5.87
CA VAL A 58 2.56 1.17 -5.20
C VAL A 58 1.66 2.34 -4.85
N LYS A 59 2.21 3.46 -4.37
CA LYS A 59 1.43 4.68 -4.09
C LYS A 59 0.72 5.19 -5.36
N GLU A 60 1.42 5.24 -6.49
CA GLU A 60 0.81 5.64 -7.77
C GLU A 60 -0.30 4.68 -8.18
N HIS A 61 -0.10 3.36 -8.01
CA HIS A 61 -1.16 2.37 -8.24
C HIS A 61 -2.40 2.66 -7.38
N TYR A 62 -2.24 2.94 -6.07
CA TYR A 62 -3.37 3.25 -5.20
C TYR A 62 -4.05 4.59 -5.51
N LYS A 63 -3.34 5.59 -6.03
CA LYS A 63 -3.94 6.84 -6.53
C LYS A 63 -4.89 6.63 -7.71
N GLN A 64 -4.69 5.55 -8.47
CA GLN A 64 -5.54 5.19 -9.61
C GLN A 64 -6.72 4.31 -9.21
N LYS A 65 -6.72 3.69 -8.02
CA LYS A 65 -7.84 2.93 -7.49
C LYS A 65 -9.08 3.80 -7.27
N ASP A 66 -10.23 3.14 -7.17
CA ASP A 66 -11.48 3.82 -6.84
C ASP A 66 -11.35 4.65 -5.56
N LYS A 67 -12.08 5.78 -5.51
CA LYS A 67 -12.07 6.72 -4.38
C LYS A 67 -12.48 6.09 -3.03
N TRP A 68 -13.15 4.95 -3.06
CA TRP A 68 -13.57 4.22 -1.86
C TRP A 68 -12.49 3.31 -1.28
N VAL A 69 -11.36 3.12 -1.99
CA VAL A 69 -10.19 2.39 -1.50
C VAL A 69 -9.19 3.38 -0.93
N ILE A 70 -9.02 3.36 0.38
CA ILE A 70 -8.09 4.26 1.09
C ILE A 70 -6.97 3.44 1.69
N PRO A 71 -5.71 3.58 1.24
CA PRO A 71 -4.59 2.95 1.89
C PRO A 71 -4.39 3.53 3.29
N LEU A 72 -4.04 2.66 4.24
CA LEU A 72 -3.82 3.00 5.65
C LEU A 72 -2.34 2.92 6.01
N ARG A 73 -1.60 2.00 5.38
CA ARG A 73 -0.19 1.77 5.66
C ARG A 73 0.48 1.10 4.46
N PHE A 74 1.71 1.51 4.17
CA PHE A 74 2.63 0.79 3.31
C PHE A 74 3.77 0.23 4.14
N SER A 75 4.19 -1.00 3.85
CA SER A 75 5.31 -1.62 4.56
C SER A 75 6.11 -2.54 3.65
N PHE A 76 7.39 -2.68 3.97
CA PHE A 76 8.28 -3.69 3.45
C PHE A 76 8.84 -4.52 4.60
N SER A 77 8.81 -5.84 4.44
CA SER A 77 9.49 -6.78 5.31
C SER A 77 10.23 -7.77 4.45
N GLU A 78 11.55 -7.79 4.57
CA GLU A 78 12.40 -8.71 3.80
C GLU A 78 12.00 -10.16 4.03
N GLU A 79 11.74 -10.55 5.30
CA GLU A 79 11.34 -11.90 5.65
C GLU A 79 10.00 -12.31 5.00
N LYS A 80 8.99 -11.42 5.09
CA LYS A 80 7.67 -11.68 4.47
C LYS A 80 7.76 -11.68 2.95
N SER A 81 8.54 -10.77 2.36
CA SER A 81 8.77 -10.72 0.91
C SER A 81 9.39 -12.02 0.41
N LYS A 82 10.45 -12.53 1.07
CA LYS A 82 11.06 -13.81 0.74
C LYS A 82 10.07 -14.98 0.84
N ARG A 83 9.20 -15.01 1.87
CA ARG A 83 8.17 -16.04 2.00
C ARG A 83 7.17 -16.01 0.86
N ALA A 84 6.65 -14.82 0.56
CA ALA A 84 5.68 -14.64 -0.52
C ALA A 84 6.26 -15.08 -1.86
N LEU A 85 7.52 -14.77 -2.14
CA LEU A 85 8.19 -15.14 -3.39
C LEU A 85 8.44 -16.64 -3.54
N ASN A 86 8.59 -17.39 -2.45
CA ASN A 86 8.85 -18.83 -2.50
C ASN A 86 7.70 -19.65 -3.12
N GLY A 87 6.49 -19.10 -3.21
CA GLY A 87 5.33 -19.73 -3.84
C GLY A 87 4.93 -19.13 -5.20
N TYR A 88 5.71 -18.18 -5.71
CA TYR A 88 5.33 -17.42 -6.90
C TYR A 88 6.12 -17.87 -8.15
N HIS A 89 5.40 -18.18 -9.22
CA HIS A 89 6.01 -18.65 -10.50
C HIS A 89 6.94 -17.61 -11.17
N LEU A 90 6.80 -16.33 -10.81
CA LEU A 90 7.69 -15.26 -11.34
C LEU A 90 9.17 -15.49 -11.03
N THR A 91 9.49 -16.18 -9.92
CA THR A 91 10.87 -16.50 -9.55
C THR A 91 11.56 -17.50 -10.47
N GLU A 92 10.82 -18.16 -11.35
CA GLU A 92 11.37 -19.08 -12.36
C GLU A 92 11.93 -18.33 -13.57
N THR A 93 11.45 -17.14 -13.86
CA THR A 93 11.78 -16.37 -15.06
C THR A 93 12.45 -15.02 -14.77
N THR A 94 12.36 -14.53 -13.54
CA THR A 94 12.89 -13.21 -13.13
C THR A 94 13.85 -13.38 -11.96
N ALA A 95 15.00 -12.70 -12.04
CA ALA A 95 15.98 -12.71 -10.95
C ALA A 95 15.37 -12.14 -9.66
N LYS A 96 15.68 -12.76 -8.51
CA LYS A 96 15.04 -12.42 -7.21
C LYS A 96 15.22 -10.97 -6.80
N GLU A 97 16.34 -10.36 -7.15
CA GLU A 97 16.65 -8.95 -6.92
C GLU A 97 15.79 -8.00 -7.77
N ASN A 98 15.14 -8.52 -8.77
CA ASN A 98 14.24 -7.79 -9.67
C ASN A 98 12.76 -8.01 -9.35
N ILE A 99 12.45 -8.66 -8.24
CA ILE A 99 11.08 -8.85 -7.75
C ILE A 99 11.01 -8.39 -6.30
N ILE A 100 10.11 -7.48 -5.97
CA ILE A 100 9.88 -7.04 -4.58
C ILE A 100 8.42 -7.19 -4.20
N VAL A 101 8.15 -7.61 -2.97
CA VAL A 101 6.81 -7.66 -2.40
C VAL A 101 6.68 -6.63 -1.30
N LEU A 102 5.80 -5.69 -1.50
CA LEU A 102 5.39 -4.70 -0.52
C LEU A 102 4.02 -5.08 0.05
N TYR A 103 3.72 -4.58 1.23
CA TYR A 103 2.42 -4.80 1.86
C TYR A 103 1.69 -3.49 2.05
N CYS A 104 0.39 -3.52 1.79
CA CYS A 104 -0.50 -2.39 2.01
C CYS A 104 -1.67 -2.84 2.88
N ASP A 105 -1.94 -2.08 3.94
CA ASP A 105 -3.23 -2.15 4.61
C ASP A 105 -4.12 -1.09 3.97
N TYR A 106 -5.36 -1.43 3.64
CA TYR A 106 -6.32 -0.47 3.12
C TYR A 106 -7.71 -0.73 3.65
N VAL A 107 -8.56 0.27 3.57
CA VAL A 107 -9.99 0.17 3.87
C VAL A 107 -10.80 0.42 2.61
N VAL A 108 -11.86 -0.36 2.45
CA VAL A 108 -12.93 -0.15 1.47
C VAL A 108 -14.11 0.45 2.19
N LEU A 109 -14.46 1.69 1.87
CA LEU A 109 -15.51 2.45 2.56
C LEU A 109 -16.92 2.12 2.08
N LYS A 110 -17.05 1.53 0.90
CA LYS A 110 -18.33 1.20 0.26
C LYS A 110 -18.14 0.03 -0.69
N ASP A 111 -19.09 -0.90 -0.72
CA ASP A 111 -19.09 -1.98 -1.70
C ASP A 111 -19.12 -1.43 -3.13
N PHE A 112 -18.22 -1.95 -3.96
CA PHE A 112 -18.21 -1.65 -5.39
C PHE A 112 -17.47 -2.75 -6.16
N ALA A 113 -17.93 -3.10 -7.35
CA ALA A 113 -17.37 -4.16 -8.18
C ALA A 113 -17.12 -5.46 -7.38
N ALA A 114 -15.88 -5.93 -7.32
CA ALA A 114 -15.47 -7.12 -6.57
C ALA A 114 -15.04 -6.82 -5.12
N TYR A 115 -15.12 -5.55 -4.67
CA TYR A 115 -14.68 -5.16 -3.34
C TYR A 115 -15.86 -5.05 -2.39
N SER A 116 -15.79 -5.74 -1.25
CA SER A 116 -16.72 -5.56 -0.14
C SER A 116 -16.19 -4.52 0.84
N GLN A 117 -17.11 -3.83 1.52
CA GLN A 117 -16.74 -2.90 2.59
C GLN A 117 -15.96 -3.63 3.69
N GLY A 118 -14.85 -3.07 4.13
CA GLY A 118 -14.04 -3.68 5.18
C GLY A 118 -12.61 -3.18 5.22
N ILE A 119 -11.86 -3.70 6.20
CA ILE A 119 -10.42 -3.46 6.35
C ILE A 119 -9.68 -4.66 5.78
N TYR A 120 -8.70 -4.39 4.95
CA TYR A 120 -7.89 -5.36 4.24
C TYR A 120 -6.43 -5.23 4.69
N PRO A 121 -6.00 -5.96 5.74
CA PRO A 121 -4.64 -5.90 6.24
C PRO A 121 -3.70 -6.78 5.41
N ASN A 122 -2.42 -6.40 5.35
CA ASN A 122 -1.33 -7.18 4.74
C ASN A 122 -1.60 -7.63 3.29
N PHE A 123 -2.26 -6.79 2.51
CA PHE A 123 -2.42 -7.07 1.09
C PHE A 123 -1.07 -6.93 0.38
N ALA A 124 -0.60 -8.02 -0.22
CA ALA A 124 0.66 -8.05 -0.92
C ALA A 124 0.55 -7.33 -2.27
N ALA A 125 1.51 -6.48 -2.56
CA ALA A 125 1.72 -5.85 -3.86
C ALA A 125 3.03 -6.38 -4.43
N ILE A 126 2.97 -7.04 -5.57
CA ILE A 126 4.13 -7.65 -6.23
C ILE A 126 4.57 -6.75 -7.36
N LEU A 127 5.84 -6.36 -7.32
CA LEU A 127 6.45 -5.52 -8.32
C LEU A 127 7.64 -6.24 -8.94
N VAL A 128 7.86 -5.98 -10.21
CA VAL A 128 9.02 -6.45 -10.96
C VAL A 128 9.73 -5.28 -11.62
N ARG A 129 11.01 -5.48 -11.93
CA ARG A 129 11.78 -4.60 -12.80
C ARG A 129 12.63 -5.47 -13.77
N GLU A 130 13.03 -4.92 -14.87
CA GLU A 130 13.84 -5.65 -15.85
C GLU A 130 15.27 -5.85 -15.34
N ASN A 131 15.85 -4.81 -14.74
CA ASN A 131 17.20 -4.81 -14.14
C ASN A 131 17.29 -3.74 -13.05
N ALA A 132 18.44 -3.62 -12.40
CA ALA A 132 18.65 -2.70 -11.29
C ALA A 132 18.41 -1.22 -11.63
N ASP A 133 18.63 -0.81 -12.89
CA ASP A 133 18.46 0.57 -13.35
C ASP A 133 17.03 0.86 -13.88
N SER A 134 16.18 -0.17 -13.95
CA SER A 134 14.81 -0.05 -14.45
C SER A 134 13.83 0.35 -13.35
N THR A 135 12.74 0.99 -13.73
CA THR A 135 11.64 1.33 -12.84
C THR A 135 10.83 0.09 -12.43
N TRP A 136 10.32 0.11 -11.22
CA TRP A 136 9.40 -0.93 -10.76
C TRP A 136 8.04 -0.84 -11.46
N GLU A 137 7.50 -2.00 -11.80
CA GLU A 137 6.15 -2.15 -12.35
C GLU A 137 5.31 -3.02 -11.41
N TYR A 138 4.10 -2.58 -11.11
CA TYR A 138 3.11 -3.34 -10.36
C TYR A 138 2.52 -4.42 -11.25
N VAL A 139 2.72 -5.70 -10.91
CA VAL A 139 2.26 -6.82 -11.75
C VAL A 139 1.08 -7.57 -11.14
N ASP A 140 1.03 -7.69 -9.82
CA ASP A 140 -0.05 -8.45 -9.16
C ASP A 140 -0.21 -8.01 -7.69
N GLY A 141 -1.34 -8.42 -7.09
CA GLY A 141 -1.57 -8.23 -5.68
C GLY A 141 -2.64 -9.14 -5.13
N GLY A 142 -2.47 -9.53 -3.88
CA GLY A 142 -3.36 -10.48 -3.22
C GLY A 142 -3.01 -10.70 -1.76
N TYR A 143 -3.65 -11.68 -1.15
CA TYR A 143 -3.24 -12.19 0.16
C TYR A 143 -2.18 -13.27 -0.05
N ALA A 144 -1.02 -13.11 0.62
CA ALA A 144 0.07 -14.07 0.64
C ALA A 144 -0.01 -14.99 1.85
#